data_a147731fdf87c703d8e27dd88937ae3d
#
_entry.id   a147731fdf87c703d8e27dd88937ae3d
#
_cell.length_a   1.000
_cell.length_b   1.000
_cell.length_c   1.000
_cell.angle_alpha   90.00
_cell.angle_beta   90.00
_cell.angle_gamma   90.00
#
_symmetry.space_group_name_H-M   'P 1'
#
loop_
_entity.id
_entity.type
_entity.pdbx_description
1 polymer ?
#
loop_
_entity_poly.entity_id
_entity_poly.type
_entity_poly.pdbx_seq_one_letter_code
_entity_poly.pdbx_strand_id
1 'polypeptide(L)'
;MAEFPYLKDQDVVEVQRGPEPGGVGGAYRAFGETLRGLKTTMARLIEGPMTIEYPEEKTPVYPRFRGRHKLHKFEDTGLEKCVGCSLCAAACPADCIRVVAAENIPGERVSAGERYAAVYEINLSRCIFCGYCEIACPFDAITMGHDYEMADYDRHNLIFTKEMLLADSLERAPLRMEGE
;
A
#
# COMPACT_ATOMS: atom_id res chain seq x y z
N MET A 1 5.27 -0.31 37.26
CA MET A 1 5.38 -1.47 36.33
C MET A 1 4.01 -1.69 35.78
N ALA A 2 3.84 -1.60 34.47
CA ALA A 2 2.53 -1.84 33.85
C ALA A 2 2.31 -3.35 33.78
N GLU A 3 1.33 -3.85 34.55
CA GLU A 3 0.89 -5.23 34.43
C GLU A 3 0.14 -5.39 33.10
N PHE A 4 0.62 -6.31 32.26
CA PHE A 4 -0.08 -6.69 31.02
C PHE A 4 -1.14 -7.75 31.36
N PRO A 5 -2.45 -7.39 31.36
CA PRO A 5 -3.51 -8.21 31.94
C PRO A 5 -3.85 -9.50 31.17
N TYR A 6 -3.18 -9.77 30.04
CA TYR A 6 -3.41 -10.99 29.23
C TYR A 6 -2.23 -11.97 29.21
N LEU A 7 -1.13 -11.68 29.91
CA LEU A 7 -0.10 -12.68 30.18
C LEU A 7 -0.46 -13.39 31.48
N LYS A 8 -1.13 -14.52 31.38
CA LYS A 8 -1.36 -15.41 32.52
C LYS A 8 -0.05 -16.14 32.81
N ASP A 9 0.25 -16.35 34.10
CA ASP A 9 1.48 -17.03 34.56
C ASP A 9 1.68 -18.44 33.96
N GLN A 10 0.62 -19.05 33.45
CA GLN A 10 0.65 -20.33 32.75
C GLN A 10 1.19 -20.27 31.30
N ASP A 11 1.32 -19.07 30.72
CA ASP A 11 1.85 -18.87 29.36
C ASP A 11 3.38 -18.61 29.39
N VAL A 12 3.94 -18.49 30.59
CA VAL A 12 5.40 -18.35 30.76
C VAL A 12 6.01 -19.75 30.70
N VAL A 13 6.52 -20.11 29.55
CA VAL A 13 7.32 -21.34 29.40
C VAL A 13 8.64 -21.11 30.12
N GLU A 14 8.76 -21.69 31.34
CA GLU A 14 10.00 -21.71 32.06
C GLU A 14 11.01 -22.56 31.27
N VAL A 15 11.92 -21.90 30.57
CA VAL A 15 13.00 -22.58 29.84
C VAL A 15 13.95 -23.17 30.90
N GLN A 16 13.78 -24.45 31.19
CA GLN A 16 14.72 -25.18 32.06
C GLN A 16 16.10 -25.17 31.38
N ARG A 17 16.96 -24.31 31.91
CA ARG A 17 18.36 -24.37 31.54
C ARG A 17 18.89 -25.72 32.06
N GLY A 18 19.38 -26.55 31.14
CA GLY A 18 20.02 -27.79 31.53
C GLY A 18 21.19 -27.55 32.51
N PRO A 19 21.62 -28.57 33.25
CA PRO A 19 22.68 -28.43 34.22
C PRO A 19 23.90 -27.78 33.59
N GLU A 20 24.40 -26.73 34.23
CA GLU A 20 25.61 -26.02 33.82
C GLU A 20 26.73 -27.02 33.66
N PRO A 21 27.37 -27.13 32.50
CA PRO A 21 28.44 -28.09 32.29
C PRO A 21 29.67 -27.63 33.10
N GLY A 22 29.88 -28.24 34.25
CA GLY A 22 31.05 -28.03 35.07
C GLY A 22 32.25 -28.86 34.62
N GLY A 23 33.48 -28.33 34.79
CA GLY A 23 34.72 -29.03 34.52
C GLY A 23 35.13 -29.14 33.04
N VAL A 24 36.19 -29.92 32.79
CA VAL A 24 36.81 -30.10 31.47
C VAL A 24 35.80 -30.64 30.42
N GLY A 25 34.90 -31.54 30.83
CA GLY A 25 33.82 -32.05 29.95
C GLY A 25 32.84 -30.98 29.48
N GLY A 26 32.57 -29.96 30.29
CA GLY A 26 31.79 -28.79 29.96
C GLY A 26 32.45 -27.92 28.88
N ALA A 27 33.76 -27.73 28.98
CA ALA A 27 34.53 -26.98 28.00
C ALA A 27 34.48 -27.62 26.60
N TYR A 28 34.61 -28.95 26.51
CA TYR A 28 34.47 -29.66 25.24
C TYR A 28 33.08 -29.58 24.64
N ARG A 29 32.00 -29.64 25.45
CA ARG A 29 30.62 -29.41 25.00
C ARG A 29 30.42 -27.99 24.46
N ALA A 30 30.86 -26.99 25.24
CA ALA A 30 30.76 -25.60 24.82
C ALA A 30 31.49 -25.34 23.49
N PHE A 31 32.68 -25.91 23.33
CA PHE A 31 33.42 -25.82 22.07
C PHE A 31 32.68 -26.51 20.91
N GLY A 32 32.11 -27.70 21.14
CA GLY A 32 31.31 -28.40 20.14
C GLY A 32 30.07 -27.63 19.71
N GLU A 33 29.36 -27.02 20.66
CA GLU A 33 28.17 -26.17 20.32
C GLU A 33 28.58 -24.88 19.60
N THR A 34 29.71 -24.29 19.92
CA THR A 34 30.26 -23.14 19.19
C THR A 34 30.58 -23.50 17.73
N LEU A 35 31.22 -24.65 17.50
CA LEU A 35 31.50 -25.14 16.15
C LEU A 35 30.22 -25.46 15.38
N ARG A 36 29.19 -26.00 16.05
CA ARG A 36 27.88 -26.22 15.43
C ARG A 36 27.21 -24.91 15.00
N GLY A 37 27.24 -23.90 15.88
CA GLY A 37 26.77 -22.57 15.58
C GLY A 37 27.50 -21.94 14.38
N LEU A 38 28.84 -22.03 14.37
CA LEU A 38 29.67 -21.53 13.28
C LEU A 38 29.37 -22.24 11.95
N LYS A 39 29.18 -23.57 11.97
CA LYS A 39 28.77 -24.34 10.80
C LYS A 39 27.41 -23.84 10.25
N THR A 40 26.44 -23.57 11.13
CA THR A 40 25.11 -23.08 10.71
C THR A 40 25.20 -21.69 10.06
N THR A 41 25.96 -20.78 10.66
CA THR A 41 26.14 -19.44 10.09
C THR A 41 26.90 -19.46 8.77
N MET A 42 27.93 -20.34 8.67
CA MET A 42 28.68 -20.50 7.43
C MET A 42 27.80 -21.09 6.31
N ALA A 43 26.94 -22.04 6.62
CA ALA A 43 25.99 -22.58 5.66
C ALA A 43 25.06 -21.50 5.10
N ARG A 44 24.53 -20.62 5.98
CA ARG A 44 23.70 -19.49 5.59
C ARG A 44 24.45 -18.45 4.75
N LEU A 45 25.74 -18.24 5.00
CA LEU A 45 26.56 -17.35 4.19
C LEU A 45 26.71 -17.85 2.75
N ILE A 46 26.79 -19.19 2.56
CA ILE A 46 26.94 -19.81 1.24
C ILE A 46 25.61 -19.87 0.47
N GLU A 47 24.47 -19.95 1.17
CA GLU A 47 23.13 -20.00 0.54
C GLU A 47 22.77 -18.71 -0.25
N GLY A 48 23.48 -17.61 0.02
CA GLY A 48 23.22 -16.31 -0.59
C GLY A 48 22.01 -15.56 0.01
N PRO A 49 21.78 -14.32 -0.43
CA PRO A 49 20.70 -13.48 0.08
C PRO A 49 19.33 -13.97 -0.44
N MET A 50 18.32 -13.90 0.43
CA MET A 50 16.92 -14.18 0.13
C MET A 50 16.14 -12.90 -0.16
N THR A 51 16.80 -11.76 -0.02
CA THR A 51 16.22 -10.43 -0.18
C THR A 51 16.21 -10.02 -1.65
N ILE A 52 15.14 -9.32 -2.04
CA ILE A 52 15.01 -8.72 -3.37
C ILE A 52 15.72 -7.36 -3.35
N GLU A 53 16.56 -7.11 -4.33
CA GLU A 53 17.34 -5.88 -4.45
C GLU A 53 16.49 -4.79 -5.13
N TYR A 54 15.60 -4.17 -4.36
CA TYR A 54 14.85 -3.01 -4.84
C TYR A 54 15.78 -1.77 -4.92
N PRO A 55 15.75 -0.95 -5.99
CA PRO A 55 14.74 -0.91 -7.07
C PRO A 55 15.09 -1.73 -8.32
N GLU A 56 16.26 -2.38 -8.40
CA GLU A 56 16.73 -3.14 -9.57
C GLU A 56 15.84 -4.34 -9.83
N GLU A 57 15.43 -5.02 -8.76
CA GLU A 57 14.51 -6.16 -8.82
C GLU A 57 13.23 -5.82 -8.06
N LYS A 58 12.06 -5.93 -8.73
CA LYS A 58 10.75 -5.64 -8.16
C LYS A 58 9.96 -6.92 -7.93
N THR A 59 9.29 -6.99 -6.79
CA THR A 59 8.39 -8.09 -6.49
C THR A 59 7.19 -8.08 -7.46
N PRO A 60 6.84 -9.23 -8.09
CA PRO A 60 5.63 -9.31 -8.90
C PRO A 60 4.38 -9.03 -8.07
N VAL A 61 3.51 -8.19 -8.59
CA VAL A 61 2.29 -7.76 -7.91
C VAL A 61 1.19 -8.81 -8.13
N TYR A 62 0.43 -9.13 -7.08
CA TYR A 62 -0.70 -10.06 -7.17
C TYR A 62 -1.84 -9.51 -8.03
N PRO A 63 -2.61 -10.35 -8.77
CA PRO A 63 -3.71 -9.91 -9.62
C PRO A 63 -4.80 -9.09 -8.90
N ARG A 64 -4.99 -9.33 -7.59
CA ARG A 64 -5.94 -8.59 -6.73
C ARG A 64 -5.27 -7.55 -5.84
N PHE A 65 -4.10 -7.07 -6.22
CA PHE A 65 -3.40 -6.05 -5.48
C PHE A 65 -4.17 -4.73 -5.55
N ARG A 66 -4.30 -4.07 -4.40
CA ARG A 66 -4.97 -2.78 -4.25
C ARG A 66 -3.93 -1.67 -4.18
N GLY A 67 -3.48 -1.23 -5.35
CA GLY A 67 -2.55 -0.11 -5.47
C GLY A 67 -3.26 1.21 -5.75
N ARG A 68 -2.63 2.07 -6.55
CA ARG A 68 -3.12 3.41 -6.87
C ARG A 68 -4.49 3.37 -7.55
N HIS A 69 -5.38 4.26 -7.15
CA HIS A 69 -6.69 4.44 -7.77
C HIS A 69 -6.55 4.99 -9.18
N LYS A 70 -7.42 4.52 -10.08
CA LYS A 70 -7.54 5.01 -11.46
C LYS A 70 -8.99 5.34 -11.76
N LEU A 71 -9.22 6.46 -12.43
CA LEU A 71 -10.51 6.79 -13.00
C LEU A 71 -10.52 6.43 -14.50
N HIS A 72 -11.65 5.91 -14.96
CA HIS A 72 -11.80 5.43 -16.32
C HIS A 72 -12.64 6.36 -17.19
N LYS A 73 -12.28 6.38 -18.46
CA LYS A 73 -13.08 6.95 -19.56
C LYS A 73 -13.63 5.83 -20.43
N PHE A 74 -14.67 6.13 -21.16
CA PHE A 74 -15.13 5.25 -22.24
C PHE A 74 -14.15 5.33 -23.40
N GLU A 75 -13.71 4.20 -23.92
CA GLU A 75 -12.74 4.13 -25.01
C GLU A 75 -13.35 4.68 -26.32
N ASP A 76 -14.65 4.42 -26.56
CA ASP A 76 -15.36 4.83 -27.77
C ASP A 76 -15.59 6.33 -27.87
N THR A 77 -15.95 6.99 -26.74
CA THR A 77 -16.41 8.39 -26.73
C THR A 77 -15.42 9.33 -26.05
N GLY A 78 -14.44 8.81 -25.31
CA GLY A 78 -13.52 9.58 -24.50
C GLY A 78 -14.17 10.26 -23.29
N LEU A 79 -15.49 10.06 -23.07
CA LEU A 79 -16.21 10.63 -21.95
C LEU A 79 -15.84 9.93 -20.65
N GLU A 80 -15.86 10.68 -19.54
CA GLU A 80 -15.62 10.13 -18.21
C GLU A 80 -16.75 9.20 -17.79
N LYS A 81 -16.43 8.05 -17.20
CA LYS A 81 -17.43 7.14 -16.60
C LYS A 81 -18.01 7.71 -15.31
N CYS A 82 -17.24 8.55 -14.62
CA CYS A 82 -17.65 9.14 -13.34
C CYS A 82 -18.72 10.20 -13.52
N VAL A 83 -19.87 10.01 -12.89
CA VAL A 83 -21.01 10.96 -12.90
C VAL A 83 -21.07 11.83 -11.63
N GLY A 84 -20.09 11.74 -10.74
CA GLY A 84 -20.05 12.52 -9.50
C GLY A 84 -21.12 12.15 -8.47
N CYS A 85 -21.55 10.89 -8.41
CA CYS A 85 -22.62 10.44 -7.50
C CYS A 85 -22.22 10.38 -6.00
N SER A 86 -20.95 10.55 -5.68
CA SER A 86 -20.37 10.54 -4.31
C SER A 86 -20.53 9.23 -3.53
N LEU A 87 -20.98 8.12 -4.12
CA LEU A 87 -21.11 6.84 -3.42
C LEU A 87 -19.76 6.29 -2.94
N CYS A 88 -18.70 6.50 -3.72
CA CYS A 88 -17.34 6.13 -3.33
C CYS A 88 -16.85 6.92 -2.09
N ALA A 89 -17.22 8.20 -1.98
CA ALA A 89 -16.91 9.01 -0.80
C ALA A 89 -17.70 8.54 0.42
N ALA A 90 -18.99 8.25 0.26
CA ALA A 90 -19.84 7.73 1.34
C ALA A 90 -19.41 6.35 1.85
N ALA A 91 -18.87 5.50 0.96
CA ALA A 91 -18.37 4.17 1.31
C ALA A 91 -16.94 4.19 1.91
N CYS A 92 -16.26 5.33 1.90
CA CYS A 92 -14.87 5.43 2.35
C CYS A 92 -14.78 5.46 3.88
N PRO A 93 -14.18 4.45 4.55
CA PRO A 93 -14.06 4.44 6.01
C PRO A 93 -13.05 5.47 6.54
N ALA A 94 -12.13 5.93 5.68
CA ALA A 94 -11.09 6.91 6.05
C ALA A 94 -11.46 8.35 5.67
N ASP A 95 -12.64 8.56 5.07
CA ASP A 95 -13.12 9.87 4.59
C ASP A 95 -12.04 10.65 3.80
N CYS A 96 -11.37 9.93 2.88
CA CYS A 96 -10.25 10.45 2.11
C CYS A 96 -10.63 10.90 0.69
N ILE A 97 -11.90 10.72 0.28
CA ILE A 97 -12.38 11.02 -1.08
C ILE A 97 -13.31 12.25 -1.03
N ARG A 98 -12.98 13.26 -1.82
CA ARG A 98 -13.81 14.45 -2.00
C ARG A 98 -14.34 14.47 -3.44
N VAL A 99 -15.66 14.58 -3.57
CA VAL A 99 -16.34 14.66 -4.87
C VAL A 99 -17.26 15.88 -4.86
N VAL A 100 -17.13 16.74 -5.88
CA VAL A 100 -18.06 17.82 -6.15
C VAL A 100 -18.63 17.62 -7.55
N ALA A 101 -19.92 17.41 -7.62
CA ALA A 101 -20.61 17.22 -8.90
C ALA A 101 -21.00 18.57 -9.53
N ALA A 102 -20.99 18.61 -10.87
CA ALA A 102 -21.57 19.67 -11.66
C ALA A 102 -22.45 19.08 -12.79
N GLU A 103 -23.32 19.89 -13.36
CA GLU A 103 -24.19 19.50 -14.48
C GLU A 103 -23.42 19.58 -15.80
N ASN A 104 -23.64 18.61 -16.68
CA ASN A 104 -23.10 18.65 -18.04
C ASN A 104 -23.82 19.72 -18.88
N ILE A 105 -23.05 20.55 -19.57
CA ILE A 105 -23.57 21.56 -20.48
C ILE A 105 -23.92 20.88 -21.83
N PRO A 106 -25.10 21.12 -22.39
CA PRO A 106 -25.42 20.63 -23.71
C PRO A 106 -24.42 21.14 -24.76
N GLY A 107 -23.67 20.23 -25.38
CA GLY A 107 -22.62 20.56 -26.38
C GLY A 107 -21.19 20.33 -25.87
N GLU A 108 -20.94 20.38 -24.58
CA GLU A 108 -19.62 20.10 -23.96
C GLU A 108 -19.75 19.03 -22.88
N ARG A 109 -20.12 17.82 -23.26
CA ARG A 109 -20.30 16.72 -22.30
C ARG A 109 -18.95 16.20 -21.84
N VAL A 110 -18.76 16.21 -20.53
CA VAL A 110 -17.57 15.65 -19.86
C VAL A 110 -17.79 14.18 -19.51
N SER A 111 -19.00 13.84 -19.05
CA SER A 111 -19.36 12.46 -18.71
C SER A 111 -20.54 11.94 -19.53
N ALA A 112 -20.76 10.64 -19.50
CA ALA A 112 -21.89 10.01 -20.17
C ALA A 112 -23.26 10.32 -19.53
N GLY A 113 -23.27 10.74 -18.26
CA GLY A 113 -24.48 11.08 -17.51
C GLY A 113 -24.93 12.53 -17.68
N GLU A 114 -25.93 12.94 -16.91
CA GLU A 114 -26.39 14.33 -16.83
C GLU A 114 -25.46 15.21 -15.98
N ARG A 115 -24.68 14.60 -15.12
CA ARG A 115 -23.72 15.25 -14.22
C ARG A 115 -22.33 14.62 -14.38
N TYR A 116 -21.32 15.36 -13.96
CA TYR A 116 -19.93 14.88 -13.92
C TYR A 116 -19.26 15.30 -12.60
N ALA A 117 -18.13 14.71 -12.26
CA ALA A 117 -17.33 15.16 -11.15
C ALA A 117 -16.50 16.38 -11.58
N ALA A 118 -16.89 17.58 -11.16
CA ALA A 118 -16.12 18.80 -11.39
C ALA A 118 -14.83 18.80 -10.56
N VAL A 119 -14.92 18.34 -9.30
CA VAL A 119 -13.75 18.08 -8.45
C VAL A 119 -13.81 16.64 -7.99
N TYR A 120 -12.69 15.94 -8.14
CA TYR A 120 -12.49 14.61 -7.61
C TYR A 120 -11.08 14.54 -7.05
N GLU A 121 -10.99 14.34 -5.75
CA GLU A 121 -9.72 14.31 -5.04
C GLU A 121 -9.66 13.11 -4.10
N ILE A 122 -8.53 12.43 -4.06
CA ILE A 122 -8.24 11.37 -3.09
C ILE A 122 -6.99 11.73 -2.30
N ASN A 123 -7.13 11.84 -0.99
CA ASN A 123 -5.98 12.01 -0.10
C ASN A 123 -5.35 10.64 0.20
N LEU A 124 -4.30 10.28 -0.53
CA LEU A 124 -3.62 9.00 -0.40
C LEU A 124 -2.89 8.83 0.94
N SER A 125 -2.52 9.94 1.60
CA SER A 125 -1.90 9.86 2.93
C SER A 125 -2.87 9.39 4.03
N ARG A 126 -4.20 9.48 3.78
CA ARG A 126 -5.26 8.96 4.65
C ARG A 126 -5.86 7.66 4.16
N CYS A 127 -5.69 7.35 2.88
CA CYS A 127 -6.26 6.15 2.27
C CYS A 127 -5.65 4.88 2.87
N ILE A 128 -6.49 3.92 3.22
CA ILE A 128 -6.08 2.59 3.72
C ILE A 128 -6.13 1.50 2.63
N PHE A 129 -6.36 1.88 1.37
CA PHE A 129 -6.42 0.99 0.22
C PHE A 129 -7.38 -0.21 0.39
N CYS A 130 -8.51 -0.01 1.07
CA CYS A 130 -9.49 -1.06 1.36
C CYS A 130 -10.30 -1.54 0.14
N GLY A 131 -10.42 -0.72 -0.93
CA GLY A 131 -11.13 -1.04 -2.15
C GLY A 131 -12.66 -0.83 -2.10
N TYR A 132 -13.24 -0.34 -1.00
CA TYR A 132 -14.69 -0.12 -0.91
C TYR A 132 -15.20 0.92 -1.91
N CYS A 133 -14.39 1.89 -2.29
CA CYS A 133 -14.73 2.88 -3.32
C CYS A 133 -14.97 2.23 -4.70
N GLU A 134 -14.19 1.20 -5.05
CA GLU A 134 -14.36 0.42 -6.27
C GLU A 134 -15.64 -0.41 -6.21
N ILE A 135 -15.90 -1.12 -5.11
CA ILE A 135 -17.10 -1.95 -4.91
C ILE A 135 -18.37 -1.09 -4.91
N ALA A 136 -18.31 0.12 -4.34
CA ALA A 136 -19.47 1.03 -4.24
C ALA A 136 -19.78 1.76 -5.55
N CYS A 137 -18.91 1.70 -6.55
CA CYS A 137 -19.12 2.43 -7.79
C CYS A 137 -20.02 1.65 -8.76
N PRO A 138 -21.26 2.11 -9.08
CA PRO A 138 -22.17 1.41 -9.98
C PRO A 138 -21.81 1.57 -11.46
N PHE A 139 -20.84 2.44 -11.77
CA PHE A 139 -20.43 2.77 -13.14
C PHE A 139 -19.07 2.20 -13.53
N ASP A 140 -18.42 1.44 -12.63
CA ASP A 140 -17.04 0.98 -12.81
C ASP A 140 -16.08 2.11 -13.22
N ALA A 141 -16.34 3.30 -12.65
CA ALA A 141 -15.60 4.51 -12.98
C ALA A 141 -14.27 4.61 -12.23
N ILE A 142 -14.16 3.98 -11.06
CA ILE A 142 -12.95 3.93 -10.25
C ILE A 142 -12.55 2.49 -10.04
N THR A 143 -11.28 2.19 -10.24
CA THR A 143 -10.67 0.88 -9.94
C THR A 143 -9.35 1.07 -9.21
N MET A 144 -8.87 0.01 -8.58
CA MET A 144 -7.54 -0.01 -7.97
C MET A 144 -6.55 -0.67 -8.91
N GLY A 145 -5.52 0.07 -9.29
CA GLY A 145 -4.44 -0.42 -10.15
C GLY A 145 -3.37 -1.20 -9.38
N HIS A 146 -2.30 -1.55 -10.08
CA HIS A 146 -1.17 -2.28 -9.51
C HIS A 146 0.01 -1.39 -9.15
N ASP A 147 -0.09 -0.07 -9.35
CA ASP A 147 0.96 0.89 -9.03
C ASP A 147 1.03 1.10 -7.51
N TYR A 148 2.20 0.97 -6.93
CA TYR A 148 2.44 1.11 -5.49
C TYR A 148 3.54 2.12 -5.14
N GLU A 149 4.29 2.57 -6.13
CA GLU A 149 5.38 3.53 -5.93
C GLU A 149 4.83 4.96 -5.89
N MET A 150 4.37 5.38 -4.71
CA MET A 150 3.71 6.67 -4.50
C MET A 150 4.44 7.55 -3.49
N ALA A 151 5.72 7.25 -3.21
CA ALA A 151 6.51 8.04 -2.29
C ALA A 151 6.81 9.42 -2.88
N ASP A 152 6.61 10.46 -2.09
CA ASP A 152 6.90 11.84 -2.45
C ASP A 152 7.47 12.60 -1.26
N TYR A 153 8.18 13.70 -1.51
CA TYR A 153 8.75 14.56 -0.46
C TYR A 153 7.73 15.51 0.14
N ASP A 154 6.67 15.87 -0.62
CA ASP A 154 5.60 16.75 -0.16
C ASP A 154 4.29 15.97 0.01
N ARG A 155 3.66 16.13 1.18
CA ARG A 155 2.35 15.55 1.46
C ARG A 155 1.23 16.07 0.54
N HIS A 156 1.37 17.26 -0.03
CA HIS A 156 0.38 17.82 -0.95
C HIS A 156 0.33 17.06 -2.28
N ASN A 157 1.45 16.48 -2.70
CA ASN A 157 1.53 15.64 -3.90
C ASN A 157 0.83 14.28 -3.71
N LEU A 158 0.51 13.92 -2.46
CA LEU A 158 -0.31 12.74 -2.15
C LEU A 158 -1.82 13.02 -2.19
N ILE A 159 -2.24 14.25 -2.54
CA ILE A 159 -3.63 14.55 -2.87
C ILE A 159 -3.79 14.42 -4.37
N PHE A 160 -4.30 13.28 -4.80
CA PHE A 160 -4.48 12.99 -6.22
C PHE A 160 -5.75 13.66 -6.75
N THR A 161 -5.56 14.54 -7.72
CA THR A 161 -6.64 15.23 -8.43
C THR A 161 -7.24 14.34 -9.51
N LYS A 162 -8.38 14.74 -10.05
CA LYS A 162 -9.07 14.02 -11.11
C LYS A 162 -8.18 13.74 -12.32
N GLU A 163 -7.39 14.72 -12.74
CA GLU A 163 -6.47 14.61 -13.88
C GLU A 163 -5.40 13.53 -13.65
N MET A 164 -4.83 13.51 -12.44
CA MET A 164 -3.84 12.51 -12.05
C MET A 164 -4.42 11.09 -11.98
N LEU A 165 -5.70 10.98 -11.62
CA LEU A 165 -6.40 9.69 -11.54
C LEU A 165 -6.84 9.17 -12.91
N LEU A 166 -7.07 10.08 -13.88
CA LEU A 166 -7.42 9.74 -15.27
C LEU A 166 -6.19 9.43 -16.12
N ALA A 167 -4.99 9.79 -15.67
CA ALA A 167 -3.75 9.49 -16.37
C ALA A 167 -3.38 8.00 -16.24
N ASP A 168 -3.15 7.33 -17.36
CA ASP A 168 -2.81 5.90 -17.38
C ASP A 168 -1.38 5.62 -16.89
N SER A 169 -0.48 6.57 -17.02
CA SER A 169 0.91 6.45 -16.56
C SER A 169 1.16 7.38 -15.37
N LEU A 170 2.03 6.92 -14.46
CA LEU A 170 2.75 7.79 -13.54
C LEU A 170 3.76 8.66 -14.30
N GLU A 171 3.32 9.49 -15.23
CA GLU A 171 4.06 10.69 -15.47
C GLU A 171 3.90 11.52 -14.19
N ARG A 172 4.86 11.34 -13.28
CA ARG A 172 5.04 12.26 -12.17
C ARG A 172 5.10 13.63 -12.80
N ALA A 173 4.12 14.48 -12.48
CA ALA A 173 4.32 15.89 -12.69
C ALA A 173 5.72 16.20 -12.13
N PRO A 174 6.59 16.87 -12.90
CA PRO A 174 7.94 17.14 -12.44
C PRO A 174 7.83 17.73 -11.06
N LEU A 175 8.60 17.19 -10.10
CA LEU A 175 8.67 17.68 -8.73
C LEU A 175 8.68 19.20 -8.80
N ARG A 176 7.61 19.83 -8.38
CA ARG A 176 7.56 21.29 -8.28
C ARG A 176 8.50 21.65 -7.16
N MET A 177 9.77 21.85 -7.54
CA MET A 177 10.74 22.52 -6.71
C MET A 177 10.26 23.97 -6.61
N GLU A 178 9.29 24.25 -5.71
CA GLU A 178 8.97 25.61 -5.35
C GLU A 178 10.11 26.17 -4.51
N GLY A 179 11.01 26.83 -5.20
CA GLY A 179 12.21 27.42 -4.64
C GLY A 179 12.91 28.33 -5.65
N GLU A 180 12.18 29.29 -6.24
CA GLU A 180 12.71 30.56 -6.76
C GLU A 180 11.65 31.66 -6.55
#